data_9627be72d14dc4a3a325a6aac12c1616
#
_entry.id   9627be72d14dc4a3a325a6aac12c1616
#
_cell.length_a   1.000
_cell.length_b   1.000
_cell.length_c   1.000
_cell.angle_alpha   90.00
_cell.angle_beta   90.00
_cell.angle_gamma   90.00
#
_symmetry.space_group_name_H-M   'P 1'
#
loop_
_entity.id
_entity.type
_entity.pdbx_description
1 polymer ?
#
loop_
_entity_poly.entity_id
_entity_poly.type
_entity_poly.pdbx_seq_one_letter_code
_entity_poly.pdbx_strand_id
1 'polypeptide(L)'
;MTDAVSVLVVPSTRRLQLLLAVLLLLIAGYVFASPGAKQSSPVDLPPGELKPGEFIWAPEAVPSGPLVMVISLDEQRAYVYRNGLRIGVSTVSTGKKGRETPTGVFTILQKQKVHHSSLYDDAPMPFMQRLTWDGVALHAGNLPGYPASHGCVRLPYEFARRLYDVTNFGMTVVVASETSHDAQFVHPGFSSPATNQVPRLSRAHAYEWTPDRSPEGPLTILVGTSDRMVLVLRNGIEIGRARLHVQGTAPFGTQAYVMLAGDSGVPSTVVPDRPGHNWQSIPLPGYSARPGTSLDPEAVRRVAVPPGFASLVYDQMVPGTTLVLTDAPVQPRSTGKAMTVVTAEGEQDEDGSSGPGDPGR
;
A
#
# COMPACT_ATOMS: atom_id res chain seq x y z
N MET A 1 -4.77 -66.33 -55.12
CA MET A 1 -3.91 -65.17 -55.26
C MET A 1 -4.83 -63.94 -55.21
N THR A 2 -4.96 -63.34 -54.02
CA THR A 2 -5.79 -62.16 -53.79
C THR A 2 -4.90 -61.12 -53.19
N ASP A 3 -4.53 -60.16 -54.04
CA ASP A 3 -3.73 -59.00 -53.62
C ASP A 3 -4.55 -58.04 -52.75
N ALA A 4 -4.12 -57.85 -51.50
CA ALA A 4 -4.65 -56.84 -50.57
C ALA A 4 -3.94 -55.52 -50.85
N VAL A 5 -4.67 -54.57 -51.44
CA VAL A 5 -4.21 -53.19 -51.61
C VAL A 5 -4.40 -52.44 -50.30
N SER A 6 -3.30 -52.15 -49.62
CA SER A 6 -3.25 -51.29 -48.42
C SER A 6 -3.38 -49.82 -48.88
N VAL A 7 -4.51 -49.20 -48.60
CA VAL A 7 -4.69 -47.76 -48.82
C VAL A 7 -4.08 -46.98 -47.63
N LEU A 8 -2.93 -46.36 -47.88
CA LEU A 8 -2.32 -45.39 -46.96
C LEU A 8 -3.13 -44.09 -47.01
N VAL A 9 -3.93 -43.85 -45.98
CA VAL A 9 -4.65 -42.56 -45.80
C VAL A 9 -3.66 -41.51 -45.27
N VAL A 10 -3.11 -40.71 -46.19
CA VAL A 10 -2.30 -39.53 -45.82
C VAL A 10 -3.27 -38.45 -45.34
N PRO A 11 -3.12 -37.98 -44.09
CA PRO A 11 -3.97 -36.87 -43.58
C PRO A 11 -3.70 -35.61 -44.43
N SER A 12 -4.75 -34.96 -44.94
CA SER A 12 -4.60 -33.78 -45.76
C SER A 12 -3.82 -32.70 -45.02
N THR A 13 -2.83 -32.10 -45.67
CA THR A 13 -1.95 -31.07 -45.12
C THR A 13 -2.68 -29.93 -44.40
N ARG A 14 -3.89 -29.61 -44.86
CA ARG A 14 -4.80 -28.64 -44.23
C ARG A 14 -5.28 -29.07 -42.83
N ARG A 15 -5.57 -30.35 -42.60
CA ARG A 15 -5.98 -30.86 -41.28
C ARG A 15 -4.82 -30.84 -40.29
N LEU A 16 -3.61 -31.16 -40.77
CA LEU A 16 -2.40 -31.08 -39.94
C LEU A 16 -2.05 -29.64 -39.58
N GLN A 17 -2.19 -28.70 -40.52
CA GLN A 17 -2.00 -27.25 -40.27
C GLN A 17 -3.02 -26.68 -39.30
N LEU A 18 -4.31 -27.11 -39.41
CA LEU A 18 -5.34 -26.70 -38.44
C LEU A 18 -5.08 -27.27 -37.04
N LEU A 19 -4.65 -28.51 -36.93
CA LEU A 19 -4.28 -29.12 -35.64
C LEU A 19 -3.05 -28.45 -35.01
N LEU A 20 -2.04 -28.10 -35.82
CA LEU A 20 -0.87 -27.34 -35.35
C LEU A 20 -1.23 -25.92 -34.90
N ALA A 21 -2.14 -25.23 -35.65
CA ALA A 21 -2.62 -23.91 -35.28
C ALA A 21 -3.45 -23.91 -33.98
N VAL A 22 -4.30 -24.92 -33.80
CA VAL A 22 -5.06 -25.11 -32.54
C VAL A 22 -4.14 -25.45 -31.37
N LEU A 23 -3.14 -26.28 -31.60
CA LEU A 23 -2.12 -26.61 -30.56
C LEU A 23 -1.29 -25.38 -30.18
N LEU A 24 -0.89 -24.56 -31.17
CA LEU A 24 -0.20 -23.29 -30.92
C LEU A 24 -1.09 -22.26 -30.20
N LEU A 25 -2.38 -22.19 -30.51
CA LEU A 25 -3.35 -21.36 -29.80
C LEU A 25 -3.60 -21.85 -28.35
N LEU A 26 -3.60 -23.15 -28.13
CA LEU A 26 -3.72 -23.73 -26.77
C LEU A 26 -2.45 -23.51 -25.93
N ILE A 27 -1.26 -23.47 -26.52
CA ILE A 27 0.00 -23.18 -25.83
C ILE A 27 0.12 -21.68 -25.52
N ALA A 28 -0.40 -20.78 -26.37
CA ALA A 28 -0.40 -19.34 -26.14
C ALA A 28 -1.35 -18.89 -25.01
N GLY A 29 -2.29 -19.74 -24.59
CA GLY A 29 -3.25 -19.44 -23.53
C GLY A 29 -2.80 -19.76 -22.09
N TYR A 30 -1.72 -20.49 -21.91
CA TYR A 30 -1.16 -20.76 -20.57
C TYR A 30 -0.17 -19.66 -20.20
N VAL A 31 -0.65 -18.50 -19.81
CA VAL A 31 0.12 -17.58 -18.97
C VAL A 31 0.27 -18.29 -17.61
N PHE A 32 1.37 -19.05 -17.45
CA PHE A 32 1.72 -19.61 -16.17
C PHE A 32 1.94 -18.44 -15.21
N ALA A 33 1.00 -18.23 -14.31
CA ALA A 33 1.16 -17.32 -13.21
C ALA A 33 2.36 -17.79 -12.39
N SER A 34 3.50 -17.10 -12.53
CA SER A 34 4.73 -17.51 -11.89
C SER A 34 4.60 -17.32 -10.37
N PRO A 35 4.95 -18.32 -9.55
CA PRO A 35 5.02 -18.17 -8.10
C PRO A 35 6.13 -17.19 -7.66
N GLY A 36 6.87 -16.61 -8.59
CA GLY A 36 7.98 -15.71 -8.38
C GLY A 36 9.33 -16.39 -8.23
N ALA A 37 10.38 -15.59 -8.29
CA ALA A 37 11.76 -16.06 -8.14
C ALA A 37 12.01 -16.62 -6.74
N LYS A 38 12.80 -17.68 -6.65
CA LYS A 38 13.22 -18.28 -5.38
C LYS A 38 14.42 -17.57 -4.75
N GLN A 39 15.14 -16.77 -5.52
CA GLN A 39 16.34 -16.06 -5.10
C GLN A 39 16.28 -14.60 -5.50
N SER A 40 17.01 -13.75 -4.79
CA SER A 40 17.21 -12.35 -5.12
C SER A 40 17.95 -12.22 -6.44
N SER A 41 17.49 -11.30 -7.30
CA SER A 41 18.27 -10.80 -8.42
C SER A 41 19.50 -10.02 -7.92
N PRO A 42 20.51 -9.80 -8.77
CA PRO A 42 21.68 -8.99 -8.42
C PRO A 42 21.29 -7.59 -7.94
N VAL A 43 22.02 -7.05 -6.96
CA VAL A 43 21.72 -5.75 -6.33
C VAL A 43 21.94 -4.56 -7.25
N ASP A 44 22.78 -4.72 -8.25
CA ASP A 44 23.12 -3.73 -9.28
C ASP A 44 22.15 -3.71 -10.46
N LEU A 45 21.23 -4.71 -10.53
CA LEU A 45 20.19 -4.72 -11.56
C LEU A 45 19.28 -3.50 -11.41
N PRO A 46 19.06 -2.69 -12.46
CA PRO A 46 18.12 -1.59 -12.43
C PRO A 46 16.70 -2.08 -12.09
N PRO A 47 15.98 -1.43 -11.17
CA PRO A 47 14.61 -1.84 -10.82
C PRO A 47 13.67 -2.00 -12.03
N GLY A 48 13.84 -1.16 -13.06
CA GLY A 48 13.07 -1.20 -14.30
C GLY A 48 13.22 -2.51 -15.10
N GLU A 49 14.31 -3.23 -14.92
CA GLU A 49 14.64 -4.46 -15.65
C GLU A 49 14.13 -5.73 -14.97
N LEU A 50 13.63 -5.63 -13.72
CA LEU A 50 13.01 -6.77 -13.02
C LEU A 50 11.79 -7.27 -13.79
N LYS A 51 11.79 -8.55 -14.12
CA LYS A 51 10.67 -9.25 -14.74
C LYS A 51 9.60 -9.61 -13.70
N PRO A 52 8.34 -9.80 -14.11
CA PRO A 52 7.28 -10.21 -13.20
C PRO A 52 7.69 -11.42 -12.34
N GLY A 53 7.56 -11.30 -11.03
CA GLY A 53 7.98 -12.31 -10.07
C GLY A 53 9.41 -12.18 -9.57
N GLU A 54 10.25 -11.33 -10.14
CA GLU A 54 11.62 -11.08 -9.68
C GLU A 54 11.67 -9.99 -8.61
N PHE A 55 12.73 -10.04 -7.80
CA PHE A 55 12.96 -9.08 -6.74
C PHE A 55 14.46 -8.96 -6.40
N ILE A 56 14.85 -7.87 -5.77
CA ILE A 56 16.15 -7.62 -5.14
C ILE A 56 15.95 -7.58 -3.63
N TRP A 57 16.82 -8.21 -2.86
CA TRP A 57 16.79 -8.19 -1.41
C TRP A 57 18.19 -8.23 -0.80
N ALA A 58 18.61 -7.13 -0.16
CA ALA A 58 19.93 -6.92 0.40
C ALA A 58 19.85 -6.27 1.79
N PRO A 59 19.26 -6.93 2.79
CA PRO A 59 19.05 -6.35 4.13
C PRO A 59 20.37 -6.13 4.89
N GLU A 60 21.42 -6.86 4.53
CA GLU A 60 22.77 -6.73 5.08
C GLU A 60 23.42 -5.37 4.79
N ALA A 61 23.00 -4.69 3.74
CA ALA A 61 23.46 -3.33 3.42
C ALA A 61 23.14 -2.34 4.55
N VAL A 62 22.04 -2.57 5.28
CA VAL A 62 21.62 -1.79 6.45
C VAL A 62 21.05 -2.76 7.49
N PRO A 63 21.84 -3.28 8.42
CA PRO A 63 21.43 -4.35 9.33
C PRO A 63 20.29 -3.99 10.28
N SER A 64 20.15 -2.71 10.65
CA SER A 64 19.16 -2.24 11.63
C SER A 64 18.61 -0.86 11.26
N GLY A 65 17.50 -0.51 11.85
CA GLY A 65 16.85 0.78 11.68
C GLY A 65 15.39 0.66 11.24
N PRO A 66 14.68 1.78 11.21
CA PRO A 66 13.27 1.86 10.83
C PRO A 66 13.07 1.47 9.36
N LEU A 67 11.95 0.77 9.11
CA LEU A 67 11.54 0.32 7.79
C LEU A 67 10.38 1.17 7.27
N VAL A 68 10.44 1.47 5.97
CA VAL A 68 9.33 2.05 5.20
C VAL A 68 9.23 1.33 3.86
N MET A 69 8.03 1.10 3.39
CA MET A 69 7.76 0.54 2.07
C MET A 69 7.03 1.56 1.20
N VAL A 70 7.46 1.71 -0.04
CA VAL A 70 6.79 2.51 -1.06
C VAL A 70 6.34 1.59 -2.19
N ILE A 71 5.08 1.69 -2.59
CA ILE A 71 4.49 0.93 -3.69
C ILE A 71 4.11 1.91 -4.79
N SER A 72 4.70 1.74 -5.96
CA SER A 72 4.33 2.45 -7.18
C SER A 72 3.29 1.65 -7.96
N LEU A 73 2.10 2.22 -8.11
CA LEU A 73 1.03 1.60 -8.90
C LEU A 73 1.36 1.64 -10.40
N ASP A 74 2.01 2.69 -10.86
CA ASP A 74 2.34 2.87 -12.29
C ASP A 74 3.50 1.95 -12.70
N GLU A 75 4.52 1.81 -11.86
CA GLU A 75 5.66 0.95 -12.13
C GLU A 75 5.37 -0.54 -11.82
N GLN A 76 4.29 -0.85 -11.09
CA GLN A 76 4.03 -2.17 -10.52
C GLN A 76 5.23 -2.69 -9.74
N ARG A 77 5.75 -1.85 -8.85
CA ARG A 77 6.94 -2.12 -8.01
C ARG A 77 6.74 -1.67 -6.58
N ALA A 78 7.42 -2.38 -5.70
CA ALA A 78 7.53 -2.03 -4.30
C ALA A 78 8.99 -1.85 -3.92
N TYR A 79 9.27 -0.80 -3.18
CA TYR A 79 10.60 -0.41 -2.69
C TYR A 79 10.62 -0.47 -1.18
N VAL A 80 11.60 -1.15 -0.60
CA VAL A 80 11.77 -1.25 0.85
C VAL A 80 13.01 -0.49 1.25
N TYR A 81 12.83 0.45 2.17
CA TYR A 81 13.90 1.27 2.74
C TYR A 81 14.09 0.91 4.20
N ARG A 82 15.34 0.79 4.63
CA ARG A 82 15.72 0.70 6.04
C ARG A 82 16.69 1.81 6.37
N ASN A 83 16.39 2.57 7.42
CA ASN A 83 17.17 3.76 7.80
C ASN A 83 17.41 4.69 6.59
N GLY A 84 16.38 4.85 5.73
CA GLY A 84 16.40 5.68 4.50
C GLY A 84 17.15 5.08 3.30
N LEU A 85 17.90 3.99 3.45
CA LEU A 85 18.57 3.32 2.34
C LEU A 85 17.74 2.16 1.80
N ARG A 86 17.71 2.01 0.49
CA ARG A 86 16.95 0.96 -0.20
C ARG A 86 17.61 -0.39 0.03
N ILE A 87 16.90 -1.30 0.67
CA ILE A 87 17.34 -2.68 0.94
C ILE A 87 16.56 -3.73 0.12
N GLY A 88 15.51 -3.33 -0.57
CA GLY A 88 14.72 -4.25 -1.38
C GLY A 88 13.94 -3.56 -2.47
N VAL A 89 13.75 -4.27 -3.58
CA VAL A 89 12.82 -3.93 -4.65
C VAL A 89 12.12 -5.20 -5.08
N SER A 90 10.83 -5.12 -5.34
CA SER A 90 10.05 -6.25 -5.85
C SER A 90 9.10 -5.80 -6.94
N THR A 91 8.89 -6.64 -7.95
CA THR A 91 7.71 -6.51 -8.78
C THR A 91 6.47 -6.84 -7.96
N VAL A 92 5.34 -6.21 -8.28
CA VAL A 92 4.05 -6.45 -7.62
C VAL A 92 2.94 -6.67 -8.65
N SER A 93 1.78 -7.13 -8.18
CA SER A 93 0.54 -7.07 -8.94
C SER A 93 -0.53 -6.46 -8.04
N THR A 94 -0.94 -5.24 -8.36
CA THR A 94 -1.89 -4.46 -7.59
C THR A 94 -3.33 -4.67 -8.08
N GLY A 95 -4.28 -3.91 -7.54
CA GLY A 95 -5.69 -3.98 -7.89
C GLY A 95 -5.96 -3.65 -9.36
N LYS A 96 -6.77 -4.48 -10.03
CA LYS A 96 -7.21 -4.28 -11.41
C LYS A 96 -8.22 -3.14 -11.52
N LYS A 97 -8.50 -2.70 -12.75
CA LYS A 97 -9.51 -1.67 -13.05
C LYS A 97 -10.87 -2.02 -12.41
N GLY A 98 -11.44 -1.05 -11.70
CA GLY A 98 -12.68 -1.17 -10.93
C GLY A 98 -12.49 -1.80 -9.54
N ARG A 99 -11.26 -2.23 -9.20
CA ARG A 99 -10.85 -2.74 -7.89
C ARG A 99 -9.41 -2.33 -7.60
N GLU A 100 -9.12 -1.06 -7.82
CA GLU A 100 -7.78 -0.50 -7.68
C GLU A 100 -7.27 -0.59 -6.25
N THR A 101 -5.98 -0.78 -6.09
CA THR A 101 -5.32 -0.57 -4.79
C THR A 101 -5.38 0.91 -4.46
N PRO A 102 -5.92 1.31 -3.30
CA PRO A 102 -6.03 2.71 -2.95
C PRO A 102 -4.65 3.33 -2.74
N THR A 103 -4.45 4.54 -3.25
CA THR A 103 -3.27 5.36 -2.94
C THR A 103 -3.38 5.93 -1.53
N GLY A 104 -2.25 6.14 -0.87
CA GLY A 104 -2.25 6.75 0.46
C GLY A 104 -1.11 6.29 1.35
N VAL A 105 -1.18 6.69 2.62
CA VAL A 105 -0.26 6.27 3.66
C VAL A 105 -0.97 5.30 4.60
N PHE A 106 -0.42 4.12 4.69
CA PHE A 106 -0.95 3.02 5.49
C PHE A 106 0.06 2.59 6.54
N THR A 107 -0.42 1.84 7.52
CA THR A 107 0.45 1.09 8.44
C THR A 107 0.06 -0.38 8.46
N ILE A 108 1.01 -1.25 8.79
CA ILE A 108 0.71 -2.67 8.98
C ILE A 108 -0.15 -2.84 10.24
N LEU A 109 -1.41 -3.21 10.06
CA LEU A 109 -2.42 -3.36 11.12
C LEU A 109 -2.47 -4.77 11.70
N GLN A 110 -2.13 -5.78 10.91
CA GLN A 110 -2.19 -7.20 11.27
C GLN A 110 -1.20 -7.97 10.43
N LYS A 111 -0.64 -9.04 10.99
CA LYS A 111 0.26 -9.96 10.29
C LYS A 111 -0.20 -11.41 10.56
N GLN A 112 -0.32 -12.20 9.51
CA GLN A 112 -0.64 -13.62 9.58
C GLN A 112 0.19 -14.39 8.56
N LYS A 113 0.96 -15.38 9.03
CA LYS A 113 1.83 -16.19 8.16
C LYS A 113 1.03 -17.08 7.21
N VAL A 114 -0.08 -17.61 7.70
CA VAL A 114 -1.07 -18.37 6.94
C VAL A 114 -2.41 -17.66 7.08
N HIS A 115 -2.96 -17.19 5.98
CA HIS A 115 -4.24 -16.52 5.93
C HIS A 115 -4.97 -16.91 4.65
N HIS A 116 -6.30 -16.98 4.73
CA HIS A 116 -7.19 -17.16 3.59
C HIS A 116 -8.18 -16.00 3.54
N SER A 117 -8.52 -15.58 2.35
CA SER A 117 -9.45 -14.48 2.16
C SER A 117 -10.86 -14.89 2.61
N SER A 118 -11.44 -14.15 3.55
CA SER A 118 -12.86 -14.30 3.89
C SER A 118 -13.81 -13.66 2.86
N LEU A 119 -13.26 -12.94 1.89
CA LEU A 119 -14.03 -12.17 0.89
C LEU A 119 -13.97 -12.78 -0.52
N TYR A 120 -13.01 -13.67 -0.81
CA TYR A 120 -12.74 -14.17 -2.16
C TYR A 120 -12.40 -15.67 -2.10
N ASP A 121 -13.40 -16.53 -2.19
CA ASP A 121 -13.32 -18.00 -2.38
C ASP A 121 -12.20 -18.69 -1.58
N ASP A 122 -12.02 -18.30 -0.32
CA ASP A 122 -10.97 -18.84 0.54
C ASP A 122 -9.56 -18.80 -0.07
N ALA A 123 -9.31 -17.81 -0.95
CA ALA A 123 -8.05 -17.68 -1.67
C ALA A 123 -6.87 -17.54 -0.69
N PRO A 124 -5.78 -18.32 -0.88
CA PRO A 124 -4.64 -18.29 0.01
C PRO A 124 -3.89 -16.94 -0.09
N MET A 125 -3.57 -16.36 1.05
CA MET A 125 -2.83 -15.12 1.22
C MET A 125 -1.62 -15.34 2.14
N PRO A 126 -0.59 -16.11 1.72
CA PRO A 126 0.59 -16.39 2.55
C PRO A 126 1.32 -15.10 2.92
N PHE A 127 1.82 -15.03 4.15
CA PHE A 127 2.54 -13.87 4.70
C PHE A 127 1.74 -12.57 4.64
N MET A 128 0.44 -12.66 4.91
CA MET A 128 -0.48 -11.53 4.89
C MET A 128 -0.06 -10.45 5.90
N GLN A 129 -0.02 -9.20 5.41
CA GLN A 129 0.20 -7.99 6.19
C GLN A 129 -0.90 -7.00 5.82
N ARG A 130 -1.87 -6.82 6.72
CA ARG A 130 -3.07 -6.03 6.51
C ARG A 130 -2.76 -4.53 6.55
N LEU A 131 -3.26 -3.80 5.56
CA LEU A 131 -3.13 -2.34 5.46
C LEU A 131 -4.43 -1.61 5.80
N THR A 132 -5.60 -2.22 5.52
CA THR A 132 -6.91 -1.65 5.86
C THR A 132 -7.82 -2.72 6.45
N TRP A 133 -8.79 -2.31 7.27
CA TRP A 133 -9.77 -3.23 7.81
C TRP A 133 -10.79 -3.70 6.75
N ASP A 134 -10.92 -2.95 5.63
CA ASP A 134 -11.76 -3.33 4.48
C ASP A 134 -11.11 -4.40 3.58
N GLY A 135 -9.95 -4.94 3.95
CA GLY A 135 -9.39 -6.13 3.34
C GLY A 135 -8.18 -5.91 2.42
N VAL A 136 -7.66 -4.68 2.28
CA VAL A 136 -6.40 -4.48 1.54
C VAL A 136 -5.22 -4.97 2.36
N ALA A 137 -4.37 -5.77 1.74
CA ALA A 137 -3.18 -6.35 2.37
C ALA A 137 -2.05 -6.57 1.37
N LEU A 138 -0.83 -6.68 1.89
CA LEU A 138 0.31 -7.28 1.19
C LEU A 138 0.27 -8.79 1.43
N HIS A 139 0.52 -9.60 0.43
CA HIS A 139 0.63 -11.06 0.59
C HIS A 139 1.37 -11.71 -0.60
N ALA A 140 1.83 -12.93 -0.44
CA ALA A 140 2.37 -13.69 -1.57
C ALA A 140 1.24 -14.06 -2.54
N GLY A 141 1.50 -13.98 -3.85
CA GLY A 141 0.50 -14.31 -4.86
C GLY A 141 1.06 -14.35 -6.27
N ASN A 142 0.19 -14.59 -7.23
CA ASN A 142 0.55 -14.63 -8.64
C ASN A 142 0.82 -13.24 -9.20
N LEU A 143 1.91 -13.11 -9.96
CA LEU A 143 2.36 -11.87 -10.59
C LEU A 143 2.36 -11.99 -12.12
N PRO A 144 1.26 -11.65 -12.79
CA PRO A 144 1.17 -11.74 -14.24
C PRO A 144 1.91 -10.60 -14.97
N GLY A 145 2.45 -9.60 -14.22
CA GLY A 145 3.14 -8.45 -14.78
C GLY A 145 2.26 -7.22 -15.00
N TYR A 146 1.01 -7.28 -14.55
CA TYR A 146 0.04 -6.20 -14.63
C TYR A 146 -0.90 -6.23 -13.40
N PRO A 147 -1.68 -5.16 -13.14
CA PRO A 147 -2.67 -5.14 -12.08
C PRO A 147 -3.75 -6.22 -12.28
N ALA A 148 -3.86 -7.18 -11.36
CA ALA A 148 -4.76 -8.33 -11.49
C ALA A 148 -5.45 -8.73 -10.18
N SER A 149 -5.19 -8.04 -9.07
CA SER A 149 -5.82 -8.34 -7.78
C SER A 149 -7.17 -7.65 -7.62
N HIS A 150 -7.80 -7.87 -6.48
CA HIS A 150 -9.04 -7.19 -6.08
C HIS A 150 -8.77 -6.09 -5.03
N GLY A 151 -7.63 -5.40 -5.13
CA GLY A 151 -7.21 -4.32 -4.25
C GLY A 151 -5.97 -4.64 -3.41
N CYS A 152 -5.69 -5.90 -3.11
CA CYS A 152 -4.47 -6.31 -2.43
C CYS A 152 -3.22 -6.10 -3.31
N VAL A 153 -2.05 -6.08 -2.68
CA VAL A 153 -0.75 -6.03 -3.35
C VAL A 153 -0.12 -7.41 -3.26
N ARG A 154 -0.04 -8.09 -4.40
CA ARG A 154 0.59 -9.41 -4.52
C ARG A 154 2.09 -9.25 -4.69
N LEU A 155 2.84 -10.06 -3.97
CA LEU A 155 4.30 -10.09 -3.93
C LEU A 155 4.81 -11.48 -4.35
N PRO A 156 6.04 -11.60 -4.89
CA PRO A 156 6.70 -12.90 -5.04
C PRO A 156 6.78 -13.61 -3.69
N TYR A 157 6.56 -14.92 -3.67
CA TYR A 157 6.47 -15.70 -2.41
C TYR A 157 7.67 -15.50 -1.49
N GLU A 158 8.89 -15.63 -2.02
CA GLU A 158 10.11 -15.47 -1.25
C GLU A 158 10.35 -14.03 -0.78
N PHE A 159 9.96 -13.04 -1.58
CA PHE A 159 10.02 -11.65 -1.14
C PHE A 159 9.04 -11.38 -0.01
N ALA A 160 7.79 -11.84 -0.15
CA ALA A 160 6.75 -11.70 0.88
C ALA A 160 7.18 -12.35 2.21
N ARG A 161 7.79 -13.54 2.15
CA ARG A 161 8.34 -14.24 3.31
C ARG A 161 9.42 -13.41 4.00
N ARG A 162 10.42 -12.94 3.25
CA ARG A 162 11.56 -12.17 3.78
C ARG A 162 11.09 -10.82 4.33
N LEU A 163 10.16 -10.15 3.64
CA LEU A 163 9.56 -8.91 4.11
C LEU A 163 8.78 -9.14 5.41
N TYR A 164 8.00 -10.21 5.48
CA TYR A 164 7.25 -10.57 6.68
C TYR A 164 8.15 -10.74 7.91
N ASP A 165 9.33 -11.34 7.75
CA ASP A 165 10.25 -11.62 8.85
C ASP A 165 10.88 -10.35 9.44
N VAL A 166 10.99 -9.25 8.67
CA VAL A 166 11.65 -8.01 9.10
C VAL A 166 10.68 -6.87 9.45
N THR A 167 9.43 -6.97 9.06
CA THR A 167 8.41 -5.94 9.31
C THR A 167 7.76 -6.10 10.68
N ASN A 168 7.24 -5.00 11.23
CA ASN A 168 6.51 -4.96 12.48
C ASN A 168 5.14 -4.29 12.29
N PHE A 169 4.25 -4.46 13.27
CA PHE A 169 3.04 -3.65 13.36
C PHE A 169 3.40 -2.17 13.37
N GLY A 170 2.57 -1.34 12.76
CA GLY A 170 2.81 0.09 12.65
C GLY A 170 3.84 0.52 11.62
N MET A 171 4.55 -0.41 10.93
CA MET A 171 5.43 -0.04 9.82
C MET A 171 4.65 0.70 8.74
N THR A 172 5.18 1.82 8.28
CA THR A 172 4.55 2.66 7.25
C THR A 172 4.70 2.04 5.86
N VAL A 173 3.60 2.04 5.12
CA VAL A 173 3.51 1.65 3.72
C VAL A 173 2.86 2.79 2.95
N VAL A 174 3.57 3.37 1.99
CA VAL A 174 3.07 4.42 1.10
C VAL A 174 2.69 3.78 -0.23
N VAL A 175 1.46 3.97 -0.68
CA VAL A 175 1.00 3.58 -2.01
C VAL A 175 0.82 4.84 -2.83
N ALA A 176 1.56 4.97 -3.93
CA ALA A 176 1.58 6.16 -4.76
C ALA A 176 1.36 5.83 -6.24
N SER A 177 0.84 6.81 -6.99
CA SER A 177 0.70 6.78 -8.44
C SER A 177 1.07 8.14 -9.00
N GLU A 178 1.78 8.17 -10.12
CA GLU A 178 2.15 9.41 -10.84
C GLU A 178 0.92 10.12 -11.42
N THR A 179 -0.11 9.36 -11.76
CA THR A 179 -1.33 9.89 -12.39
C THR A 179 -2.34 10.40 -11.37
N SER A 180 -2.25 10.00 -10.13
CA SER A 180 -3.12 10.50 -9.06
C SER A 180 -2.52 11.74 -8.41
N HIS A 181 -2.62 12.90 -9.06
CA HIS A 181 -2.35 14.20 -8.42
C HIS A 181 -3.27 14.45 -7.22
N ASP A 182 -4.38 13.73 -7.15
CA ASP A 182 -5.22 13.58 -5.98
C ASP A 182 -4.85 12.29 -5.25
N ALA A 183 -3.79 12.35 -4.45
CA ALA A 183 -3.51 11.28 -3.49
C ALA A 183 -4.71 11.16 -2.54
N GLN A 184 -5.62 10.26 -2.86
CA GLN A 184 -6.73 9.94 -1.96
C GLN A 184 -6.14 9.15 -0.79
N PHE A 185 -5.80 9.84 0.28
CA PHE A 185 -5.33 9.17 1.47
C PHE A 185 -6.48 8.39 2.10
N VAL A 186 -6.41 7.07 2.01
CA VAL A 186 -7.29 6.22 2.81
C VAL A 186 -6.74 6.19 4.22
N HIS A 187 -7.48 6.76 5.14
CA HIS A 187 -7.10 6.78 6.54
C HIS A 187 -7.22 5.36 7.13
N PRO A 188 -6.13 4.69 7.52
CA PRO A 188 -6.18 3.30 7.94
C PRO A 188 -7.00 3.06 9.22
N GLY A 189 -7.22 4.10 10.03
CA GLY A 189 -7.95 4.01 11.30
C GLY A 189 -9.48 4.05 11.20
N PHE A 190 -10.07 4.29 10.01
CA PHE A 190 -11.52 4.51 9.88
C PHE A 190 -12.31 3.32 9.32
N SER A 191 -11.64 2.30 8.88
CA SER A 191 -12.26 1.06 8.43
C SER A 191 -12.56 0.07 9.57
N SER A 192 -12.45 0.50 10.82
CA SER A 192 -12.91 -0.35 11.93
C SER A 192 -14.44 -0.34 11.96
N PRO A 193 -15.09 -1.51 11.91
CA PRO A 193 -16.57 -1.60 11.92
C PRO A 193 -17.23 -1.00 13.15
N ALA A 194 -16.46 -0.67 14.19
CA ALA A 194 -16.96 -0.25 15.48
C ALA A 194 -17.30 1.23 15.62
N THR A 195 -16.92 2.10 14.67
CA THR A 195 -17.20 3.53 14.83
C THR A 195 -17.46 4.23 13.49
N ASN A 196 -18.73 4.30 13.11
CA ASN A 196 -19.21 5.19 12.04
C ASN A 196 -19.15 6.70 12.40
N GLN A 197 -18.54 7.04 13.53
CA GLN A 197 -18.40 8.45 13.96
C GLN A 197 -16.97 8.91 13.69
N VAL A 198 -16.81 9.71 12.65
CA VAL A 198 -15.57 10.47 12.42
C VAL A 198 -15.47 11.53 13.53
N PRO A 199 -14.49 11.43 14.45
CA PRO A 199 -14.28 12.44 15.44
C PRO A 199 -14.03 13.78 14.74
N ARG A 200 -14.75 14.83 15.10
CA ARG A 200 -14.53 16.18 14.60
C ARG A 200 -13.89 17.00 15.70
N LEU A 201 -12.81 17.66 15.38
CA LEU A 201 -12.24 18.64 16.32
C LEU A 201 -13.29 19.70 16.61
N SER A 202 -13.66 19.86 17.88
CA SER A 202 -14.58 20.91 18.34
C SER A 202 -14.04 22.29 17.93
N ARG A 203 -14.94 23.22 17.61
CA ARG A 203 -14.54 24.61 17.31
C ARG A 203 -13.84 25.29 18.47
N ALA A 204 -14.09 24.82 19.70
CA ALA A 204 -13.51 25.36 20.93
C ALA A 204 -12.08 24.87 21.21
N HIS A 205 -11.65 23.79 20.56
CA HIS A 205 -10.35 23.19 20.81
C HIS A 205 -9.42 23.32 19.58
N ALA A 206 -8.19 23.73 19.82
CA ALA A 206 -7.18 23.84 18.78
C ALA A 206 -6.62 22.46 18.39
N TYR A 207 -6.68 21.48 19.29
CA TYR A 207 -6.24 20.11 19.08
C TYR A 207 -6.93 19.13 20.04
N GLU A 208 -6.83 17.84 19.73
CA GLU A 208 -7.16 16.69 20.58
C GLU A 208 -5.93 15.80 20.70
N TRP A 209 -5.74 15.19 21.88
CA TRP A 209 -4.59 14.32 22.14
C TRP A 209 -5.00 13.18 23.07
N THR A 210 -4.88 11.94 22.58
CA THR A 210 -5.32 10.71 23.26
C THR A 210 -4.32 9.58 23.04
N PRO A 211 -3.07 9.70 23.53
CA PRO A 211 -1.98 8.75 23.25
C PRO A 211 -2.26 7.35 23.80
N ASP A 212 -3.07 7.24 24.87
CA ASP A 212 -3.43 5.96 25.51
C ASP A 212 -4.21 5.01 24.60
N ARG A 213 -4.79 5.53 23.49
CA ARG A 213 -5.47 4.68 22.49
C ARG A 213 -4.51 3.72 21.77
N SER A 214 -3.23 4.06 21.70
CA SER A 214 -2.16 3.23 21.17
C SER A 214 -0.84 3.64 21.86
N PRO A 215 -0.48 3.03 22.99
CA PRO A 215 0.57 3.54 23.87
C PRO A 215 1.98 3.53 23.30
N GLU A 216 2.32 2.56 22.45
CA GLU A 216 3.69 2.30 22.02
C GLU A 216 3.81 2.20 20.49
N GLY A 217 5.02 2.46 19.97
CA GLY A 217 5.39 2.33 18.58
C GLY A 217 5.68 3.65 17.88
N PRO A 218 6.25 3.61 16.67
CA PRO A 218 6.53 4.79 15.87
C PRO A 218 5.25 5.48 15.42
N LEU A 219 5.33 6.80 15.26
CA LEU A 219 4.22 7.62 14.78
C LEU A 219 4.17 7.68 13.26
N THR A 220 2.97 7.89 12.73
CA THR A 220 2.74 8.41 11.38
C THR A 220 2.06 9.76 11.51
N ILE A 221 2.74 10.83 11.10
CA ILE A 221 2.25 12.20 11.16
C ILE A 221 1.80 12.59 9.75
N LEU A 222 0.52 12.87 9.58
CA LEU A 222 -0.08 13.29 8.30
C LEU A 222 -0.41 14.77 8.37
N VAL A 223 0.14 15.55 7.45
CA VAL A 223 -0.07 16.99 7.33
C VAL A 223 -0.80 17.28 6.04
N GLY A 224 -2.10 17.57 6.13
CA GLY A 224 -2.96 17.94 5.01
C GLY A 224 -3.11 19.45 4.91
N THR A 225 -2.59 20.04 3.82
CA THR A 225 -2.61 21.50 3.67
C THR A 225 -3.96 21.99 3.15
N SER A 226 -4.70 21.21 2.36
CA SER A 226 -6.00 21.59 1.81
C SER A 226 -7.10 21.63 2.88
N ASP A 227 -7.15 20.67 3.78
CA ASP A 227 -8.12 20.63 4.87
C ASP A 227 -7.56 21.21 6.18
N ARG A 228 -6.31 21.70 6.14
CA ARG A 228 -5.61 22.38 7.24
C ARG A 228 -5.64 21.56 8.53
N MET A 229 -5.29 20.30 8.44
CA MET A 229 -5.29 19.37 9.56
C MET A 229 -3.97 18.63 9.66
N VAL A 230 -3.56 18.38 10.89
CA VAL A 230 -2.53 17.38 11.22
C VAL A 230 -3.21 16.23 11.94
N LEU A 231 -2.91 15.01 11.52
CA LEU A 231 -3.32 13.78 12.18
C LEU A 231 -2.08 13.03 12.65
N VAL A 232 -2.12 12.52 13.85
CA VAL A 232 -1.06 11.68 14.42
C VAL A 232 -1.63 10.30 14.67
N LEU A 233 -1.05 9.32 14.00
CA LEU A 233 -1.42 7.92 14.09
C LEU A 233 -0.31 7.13 14.79
N ARG A 234 -0.70 6.10 15.52
CA ARG A 234 0.22 5.06 16.01
C ARG A 234 -0.44 3.70 15.79
N ASN A 235 0.28 2.80 15.10
CA ASN A 235 -0.27 1.52 14.67
C ASN A 235 -1.59 1.66 13.88
N GLY A 236 -1.73 2.72 13.07
CA GLY A 236 -2.95 3.02 12.32
C GLY A 236 -4.11 3.57 13.16
N ILE A 237 -3.94 3.74 14.47
CA ILE A 237 -4.93 4.32 15.38
C ILE A 237 -4.62 5.80 15.54
N GLU A 238 -5.61 6.65 15.30
CA GLU A 238 -5.47 8.08 15.56
C GLU A 238 -5.36 8.34 17.06
N ILE A 239 -4.26 8.98 17.44
CA ILE A 239 -3.97 9.38 18.82
C ILE A 239 -3.92 10.91 18.99
N GLY A 240 -3.97 11.66 17.91
CA GLY A 240 -3.99 13.11 17.97
C GLY A 240 -4.38 13.76 16.67
N ARG A 241 -4.98 14.95 16.79
CA ARG A 241 -5.28 15.84 15.66
C ARG A 241 -5.19 17.29 16.06
N ALA A 242 -4.80 18.14 15.14
CA ALA A 242 -4.73 19.57 15.36
C ALA A 242 -5.09 20.36 14.10
N ARG A 243 -5.54 21.60 14.30
CA ARG A 243 -5.68 22.55 13.20
C ARG A 243 -4.31 23.03 12.75
N LEU A 244 -4.18 23.16 11.44
CA LEU A 244 -2.96 23.63 10.79
C LEU A 244 -3.18 25.06 10.28
N HIS A 245 -2.18 25.91 10.47
CA HIS A 245 -2.07 27.18 9.76
C HIS A 245 -1.02 27.06 8.66
N VAL A 246 -1.41 27.40 7.42
CA VAL A 246 -0.53 27.35 6.25
C VAL A 246 -0.30 28.76 5.75
N GLN A 247 0.96 29.14 5.59
CA GLN A 247 1.39 30.41 5.02
C GLN A 247 1.70 30.29 3.51
N GLY A 248 1.26 31.26 2.75
CA GLY A 248 1.44 31.29 1.29
C GLY A 248 0.48 30.36 0.54
N THR A 249 0.56 30.40 -0.78
CA THR A 249 -0.33 29.67 -1.71
C THR A 249 0.41 28.64 -2.57
N ALA A 250 1.75 28.63 -2.53
CA ALA A 250 2.54 27.69 -3.32
C ALA A 250 2.27 26.25 -2.84
N PRO A 251 2.00 25.30 -3.75
CA PRO A 251 1.76 23.91 -3.39
C PRO A 251 2.99 23.29 -2.73
N PHE A 252 2.77 22.33 -1.85
CA PHE A 252 3.82 21.53 -1.22
C PHE A 252 4.11 20.26 -2.04
N GLY A 253 3.15 19.81 -2.82
CA GLY A 253 3.15 18.45 -3.36
C GLY A 253 2.99 17.40 -2.26
N THR A 254 3.22 16.13 -2.59
CA THR A 254 3.28 15.07 -1.57
C THR A 254 4.73 14.71 -1.30
N GLN A 255 5.13 14.81 -0.04
CA GLN A 255 6.49 14.52 0.43
C GLN A 255 6.40 13.61 1.65
N ALA A 256 7.29 12.63 1.72
CA ALA A 256 7.37 11.72 2.86
C ALA A 256 8.79 11.69 3.41
N TYR A 257 8.87 11.61 4.74
CA TYR A 257 10.12 11.59 5.48
C TYR A 257 10.07 10.53 6.57
N VAL A 258 11.21 9.94 6.87
CA VAL A 258 11.39 9.06 8.02
C VAL A 258 12.38 9.68 8.98
N MET A 259 12.04 9.65 10.26
CA MET A 259 12.94 10.09 11.34
C MET A 259 14.02 9.04 11.57
N LEU A 260 15.26 9.46 11.52
CA LEU A 260 16.42 8.66 11.85
C LEU A 260 16.82 8.80 13.32
N ALA A 261 17.71 7.95 13.79
CA ALA A 261 18.28 8.09 15.11
C ALA A 261 19.23 9.30 15.19
N GLY A 262 19.36 9.85 16.41
CA GLY A 262 20.22 10.99 16.72
C GLY A 262 19.57 12.34 16.43
N ASP A 263 20.26 13.38 16.90
CA ASP A 263 19.84 14.78 16.77
C ASP A 263 20.50 15.44 15.55
N SER A 264 19.82 16.41 14.98
CA SER A 264 20.32 17.15 13.81
C SER A 264 21.46 18.14 14.12
N GLY A 265 21.77 18.37 15.40
CA GLY A 265 22.74 19.35 15.87
C GLY A 265 22.25 20.80 15.84
N VAL A 266 21.02 21.04 15.41
CA VAL A 266 20.37 22.36 15.39
C VAL A 266 19.04 22.30 16.15
N PRO A 267 18.53 23.43 16.70
CA PRO A 267 17.23 23.46 17.34
C PRO A 267 16.09 23.03 16.40
N SER A 268 15.05 22.43 16.96
CA SER A 268 13.85 22.09 16.23
C SER A 268 13.15 23.35 15.72
N THR A 269 12.76 23.37 14.45
CA THR A 269 12.00 24.49 13.87
C THR A 269 10.58 24.59 14.45
N VAL A 270 10.01 23.46 14.89
CA VAL A 270 8.62 23.38 15.38
C VAL A 270 8.54 23.50 16.90
N VAL A 271 9.56 23.02 17.62
CA VAL A 271 9.69 23.10 19.09
C VAL A 271 11.07 23.67 19.40
N PRO A 272 11.26 25.00 19.37
CA PRO A 272 12.60 25.62 19.39
C PRO A 272 13.44 25.33 20.67
N ASP A 273 12.79 24.99 21.78
CA ASP A 273 13.46 24.63 23.01
C ASP A 273 13.99 23.19 23.05
N ARG A 274 13.84 22.45 21.97
CA ARG A 274 14.25 21.06 21.81
C ARG A 274 15.24 20.90 20.65
N PRO A 275 16.14 19.90 20.67
CA PRO A 275 16.99 19.59 19.53
C PRO A 275 16.15 19.19 18.30
N GLY A 276 16.64 19.46 17.12
CA GLY A 276 16.01 18.98 15.88
C GLY A 276 16.29 17.49 15.67
N HIS A 277 15.37 16.79 15.05
CA HIS A 277 15.55 15.40 14.64
C HIS A 277 16.15 15.30 13.24
N ASN A 278 16.84 14.18 12.97
CA ASN A 278 17.31 13.84 11.65
C ASN A 278 16.16 13.26 10.81
N TRP A 279 15.84 13.91 9.71
CA TRP A 279 14.81 13.47 8.77
C TRP A 279 15.42 13.15 7.43
N GLN A 280 15.02 12.04 6.84
CA GLN A 280 15.41 11.64 5.50
C GLN A 280 14.19 11.50 4.61
N SER A 281 14.25 12.10 3.41
CA SER A 281 13.18 11.98 2.43
C SER A 281 13.07 10.55 1.90
N ILE A 282 11.84 10.13 1.70
CA ILE A 282 11.48 8.87 1.05
C ILE A 282 11.08 9.21 -0.38
N PRO A 283 11.77 8.66 -1.41
CA PRO A 283 11.38 8.88 -2.80
C PRO A 283 9.96 8.35 -3.04
N LEU A 284 9.09 9.23 -3.54
CA LEU A 284 7.75 8.85 -3.98
C LEU A 284 7.69 8.91 -5.50
N PRO A 285 7.04 7.94 -6.17
CA PRO A 285 6.81 7.98 -7.61
C PRO A 285 6.06 9.26 -8.01
N GLY A 286 6.46 9.88 -9.12
CA GLY A 286 5.84 11.12 -9.62
C GLY A 286 6.19 12.40 -8.85
N TYR A 287 6.99 12.33 -7.78
CA TYR A 287 7.39 13.49 -6.99
C TYR A 287 8.89 13.75 -7.08
N SER A 288 9.24 15.02 -7.35
CA SER A 288 10.62 15.45 -7.67
C SER A 288 11.57 15.55 -6.48
N ALA A 289 11.19 15.08 -5.28
CA ALA A 289 12.09 15.09 -4.15
C ALA A 289 13.32 14.22 -4.44
N ARG A 290 14.51 14.84 -4.45
CA ARG A 290 15.76 14.10 -4.62
C ARG A 290 15.95 13.13 -3.45
N PRO A 291 16.23 11.85 -3.70
CA PRO A 291 16.52 10.90 -2.63
C PRO A 291 17.61 11.43 -1.69
N GLY A 292 17.39 11.31 -0.39
CA GLY A 292 18.40 11.71 0.62
C GLY A 292 18.40 13.19 0.97
N THR A 293 17.48 14.02 0.47
CA THR A 293 17.32 15.40 0.94
C THR A 293 16.70 15.42 2.35
N SER A 294 17.19 16.28 3.21
CA SER A 294 16.57 16.56 4.51
C SER A 294 15.24 17.27 4.35
N LEU A 295 14.42 17.23 5.40
CA LEU A 295 13.17 17.99 5.47
C LEU A 295 13.46 19.48 5.17
N ASP A 296 12.78 20.06 4.17
CA ASP A 296 12.98 21.45 3.80
C ASP A 296 12.56 22.41 4.93
N PRO A 297 13.50 23.14 5.55
CA PRO A 297 13.19 24.06 6.64
C PRO A 297 12.23 25.18 6.22
N GLU A 298 12.20 25.55 4.95
CA GLU A 298 11.28 26.57 4.44
C GLU A 298 9.85 26.04 4.34
N ALA A 299 9.68 24.82 3.86
CA ALA A 299 8.39 24.15 3.86
C ALA A 299 7.86 24.00 5.31
N VAL A 300 8.70 23.64 6.27
CA VAL A 300 8.32 23.53 7.68
C VAL A 300 7.88 24.88 8.25
N ARG A 301 8.58 25.96 7.95
CA ARG A 301 8.21 27.32 8.44
C ARG A 301 6.88 27.83 7.89
N ARG A 302 6.42 27.31 6.75
CA ARG A 302 5.12 27.66 6.18
C ARG A 302 3.94 26.98 6.89
N VAL A 303 4.23 25.98 7.73
CA VAL A 303 3.25 25.15 8.42
C VAL A 303 3.35 25.38 9.91
N ALA A 304 2.29 25.88 10.54
CA ALA A 304 2.26 26.10 11.98
C ALA A 304 1.13 25.28 12.63
N VAL A 305 1.47 24.60 13.71
CA VAL A 305 0.55 23.84 14.56
C VAL A 305 0.51 24.50 15.95
N PRO A 306 -0.54 24.25 16.77
CA PRO A 306 -0.57 24.74 18.14
C PRO A 306 0.69 24.29 18.92
N PRO A 307 1.42 25.21 19.59
CA PRO A 307 2.69 24.87 20.25
C PRO A 307 2.58 23.74 21.27
N GLY A 308 1.48 23.72 22.06
CA GLY A 308 1.23 22.63 23.01
C GLY A 308 1.08 21.27 22.32
N PHE A 309 0.43 21.21 21.15
CA PHE A 309 0.32 19.98 20.35
C PHE A 309 1.67 19.57 19.79
N ALA A 310 2.44 20.52 19.26
CA ALA A 310 3.77 20.24 18.73
C ALA A 310 4.69 19.57 19.77
N SER A 311 4.68 20.09 21.01
CA SER A 311 5.45 19.53 22.12
C SER A 311 5.01 18.12 22.50
N LEU A 312 3.69 17.87 22.57
CA LEU A 312 3.13 16.54 22.86
C LEU A 312 3.53 15.52 21.79
N VAL A 313 3.46 15.89 20.52
CA VAL A 313 3.90 15.03 19.40
C VAL A 313 5.39 14.78 19.47
N TYR A 314 6.20 15.84 19.70
CA TYR A 314 7.65 15.75 19.80
C TYR A 314 8.08 14.73 20.86
N ASP A 315 7.46 14.76 22.04
CA ASP A 315 7.79 13.87 23.18
C ASP A 315 7.47 12.38 22.89
N GLN A 316 6.66 12.11 21.86
CA GLN A 316 6.29 10.75 21.46
C GLN A 316 7.04 10.25 20.22
N MET A 317 7.81 11.12 19.55
CA MET A 317 8.55 10.71 18.35
C MET A 317 9.71 9.78 18.70
N VAL A 318 9.87 8.74 17.93
CA VAL A 318 10.97 7.77 18.02
C VAL A 318 11.52 7.50 16.62
N PRO A 319 12.75 7.01 16.46
CA PRO A 319 13.25 6.58 15.17
C PRO A 319 12.26 5.64 14.46
N GLY A 320 11.97 5.93 13.18
CA GLY A 320 10.90 5.28 12.43
C GLY A 320 9.60 6.06 12.37
N THR A 321 9.46 7.14 13.16
CA THR A 321 8.36 8.09 12.94
C THR A 321 8.38 8.58 11.50
N THR A 322 7.23 8.52 10.84
CA THR A 322 7.07 8.96 9.44
C THR A 322 6.27 10.25 9.41
N LEU A 323 6.74 11.22 8.64
CA LEU A 323 6.05 12.47 8.35
C LEU A 323 5.63 12.47 6.87
N VAL A 324 4.36 12.71 6.61
CA VAL A 324 3.85 12.93 5.25
C VAL A 324 3.21 14.30 5.19
N LEU A 325 3.73 15.15 4.32
CA LEU A 325 3.16 16.44 3.97
C LEU A 325 2.49 16.32 2.60
N THR A 326 1.25 16.79 2.48
CA THR A 326 0.50 16.66 1.22
C THR A 326 -0.49 17.81 1.02
N ASP A 327 -0.74 18.15 -0.25
CA ASP A 327 -1.83 19.07 -0.60
C ASP A 327 -3.19 18.38 -0.66
N ALA A 328 -3.24 17.05 -0.53
CA ALA A 328 -4.49 16.32 -0.39
C ALA A 328 -5.09 16.46 1.02
N PRO A 329 -6.42 16.33 1.17
CA PRO A 329 -7.06 16.28 2.48
C PRO A 329 -6.71 14.99 3.21
N VAL A 330 -6.45 15.09 4.53
CA VAL A 330 -6.10 13.94 5.38
C VAL A 330 -7.26 13.51 6.29
N GLN A 331 -8.35 14.26 6.36
CA GLN A 331 -9.53 13.88 7.13
C GLN A 331 -10.37 12.82 6.40
N PRO A 332 -10.97 11.85 7.09
CA PRO A 332 -11.62 10.70 6.50
C PRO A 332 -12.73 10.99 5.49
N ARG A 333 -13.54 12.02 5.72
CA ARG A 333 -14.65 12.40 4.82
C ARG A 333 -14.22 13.21 3.61
N SER A 334 -12.99 13.71 3.62
CA SER A 334 -12.41 14.48 2.53
C SER A 334 -11.47 13.64 1.66
N THR A 335 -11.14 12.42 2.07
CA THR A 335 -10.19 11.52 1.39
C THR A 335 -10.83 10.60 0.35
N GLY A 336 -11.81 11.08 -0.42
CA GLY A 336 -12.36 10.37 -1.56
C GLY A 336 -13.54 9.44 -1.28
N LYS A 337 -13.94 8.64 -2.27
CA LYS A 337 -15.03 7.67 -2.14
C LYS A 337 -14.62 6.59 -1.13
N ALA A 338 -15.55 6.26 -0.21
CA ALA A 338 -15.39 5.06 0.59
C ALA A 338 -15.11 3.89 -0.36
N MET A 339 -14.03 3.15 -0.09
CA MET A 339 -13.74 1.95 -0.85
C MET A 339 -14.86 0.95 -0.57
N THR A 340 -15.74 0.78 -1.54
CA THR A 340 -16.75 -0.28 -1.48
C THR A 340 -16.01 -1.57 -1.78
N VAL A 341 -15.53 -2.24 -0.75
CA VAL A 341 -15.25 -3.67 -0.84
C VAL A 341 -16.63 -4.30 -1.02
N VAL A 342 -16.92 -4.74 -2.23
CA VAL A 342 -18.15 -5.45 -2.52
C VAL A 342 -18.14 -6.69 -1.63
N THR A 343 -18.88 -6.65 -0.52
CA THR A 343 -19.37 -7.86 0.11
C THR A 343 -20.13 -8.58 -0.99
N ALA A 344 -19.74 -9.81 -1.29
CA ALA A 344 -20.57 -10.67 -2.11
C ALA A 344 -21.90 -10.80 -1.36
N GLU A 345 -22.89 -10.01 -1.78
CA GLU A 345 -24.27 -10.32 -1.50
C GLU A 345 -24.48 -11.68 -2.14
N GLY A 346 -24.82 -12.67 -1.31
CA GLY A 346 -25.15 -14.01 -1.80
C GLY A 346 -26.18 -13.87 -2.89
N GLU A 347 -25.98 -14.60 -3.97
CA GLU A 347 -27.04 -14.92 -4.91
C GLU A 347 -28.25 -15.33 -4.06
N GLN A 348 -29.25 -14.48 -4.00
CA GLN A 348 -30.57 -14.89 -3.60
C GLN A 348 -31.03 -15.81 -4.71
N ASP A 349 -31.08 -17.09 -4.39
CA ASP A 349 -31.77 -18.09 -5.18
C ASP A 349 -33.18 -17.55 -5.49
N GLU A 350 -33.38 -17.07 -6.71
CA GLU A 350 -34.72 -16.95 -7.28
C GLU A 350 -35.26 -18.37 -7.48
N ASP A 351 -35.70 -18.97 -6.41
CA ASP A 351 -36.56 -20.15 -6.48
C ASP A 351 -37.97 -19.68 -6.89
N GLY A 352 -38.14 -19.63 -8.20
CA GLY A 352 -39.39 -19.39 -8.85
C GLY A 352 -40.35 -20.56 -8.70
N SER A 353 -40.91 -20.70 -7.51
CA SER A 353 -42.07 -21.57 -7.28
C SER A 353 -43.37 -20.85 -7.68
N SER A 354 -43.65 -20.81 -8.98
CA SER A 354 -45.00 -20.57 -9.48
C SER A 354 -45.82 -21.86 -9.34
N GLY A 355 -46.51 -22.01 -8.22
CA GLY A 355 -47.58 -23.01 -8.08
C GLY A 355 -48.84 -22.59 -8.87
N PRO A 356 -49.49 -23.49 -9.57
CA PRO A 356 -50.70 -23.15 -10.35
C PRO A 356 -51.91 -22.96 -9.42
N GLY A 357 -52.65 -21.88 -9.65
CA GLY A 357 -53.91 -21.61 -8.96
C GLY A 357 -54.95 -22.65 -9.27
N ASP A 358 -55.63 -23.09 -8.21
CA ASP A 358 -56.84 -23.88 -8.27
C ASP A 358 -58.06 -22.93 -8.32
N PRO A 359 -58.93 -23.00 -9.33
CA PRO A 359 -60.17 -22.25 -9.33
C PRO A 359 -61.31 -23.17 -8.84
N GLY A 360 -61.91 -22.88 -7.68
CA GLY A 360 -63.19 -23.45 -7.38
C GLY A 360 -63.51 -23.70 -5.92
N ARG A 361 -64.12 -22.75 -5.28
CA ARG A 361 -65.44 -22.76 -4.62
C ARG A 361 -65.61 -21.58 -3.63
#